data_183dd8e7e13ba8ca92bff59291abd34a
#
_entry.id   183dd8e7e13ba8ca92bff59291abd34a
#
_cell.length_a   1.000
_cell.length_b   1.000
_cell.length_c   1.000
_cell.angle_alpha   90.00
_cell.angle_beta   90.00
_cell.angle_gamma   90.00
#
_symmetry.space_group_name_H-M   'P 1'
#
loop_
_entity.id
_entity.type
_entity.pdbx_description
1 polymer ?
#
loop_
_entity_poly.entity_id
_entity_poly.type
_entity_poly.pdbx_seq_one_letter_code
_entity_poly.pdbx_strand_id
1 'polypeptide(L)'
;MESNDLTVVIVTYRSENKIFSCLNSIPSEINIIVVENSSNQEFKKVIESKYSNVKCILAKENLGYARGNNVGLNQVKTKYALVLNPDARLEKNCVNCFLNTANKFQDFWLIGPANNQSDLDVN
;
A
#
# COMPACT_ATOMS: atom_id res chain seq x y z
N MET A 1 -3.98 4.39 19.05
CA MET A 1 -3.61 3.51 17.95
C MET A 1 -2.37 4.01 17.28
N GLU A 2 -1.46 3.10 17.08
CA GLU A 2 -0.13 3.41 16.62
C GLU A 2 -0.03 3.23 15.10
N SER A 3 0.64 4.17 14.44
CA SER A 3 0.91 4.05 13.00
C SER A 3 1.73 2.80 12.65
N ASN A 4 2.49 2.28 13.61
CA ASN A 4 3.25 1.04 13.43
C ASN A 4 2.40 -0.23 13.42
N ASP A 5 1.08 -0.12 13.62
CA ASP A 5 0.16 -1.25 13.44
C ASP A 5 -0.17 -1.52 11.96
N LEU A 6 0.28 -0.66 11.07
CA LEU A 6 -0.08 -0.72 9.65
C LEU A 6 1.16 -0.78 8.76
N THR A 7 1.11 -1.65 7.77
CA THR A 7 2.06 -1.67 6.64
C THR A 7 1.27 -1.49 5.35
N VAL A 8 1.77 -0.64 4.46
CA VAL A 8 1.18 -0.44 3.14
C VAL A 8 1.87 -1.37 2.15
N VAL A 9 1.09 -2.06 1.32
CA VAL A 9 1.59 -2.95 0.26
C VAL A 9 1.17 -2.37 -1.09
N ILE A 10 2.13 -2.16 -1.97
CA ILE A 10 1.92 -1.59 -3.30
C ILE A 10 2.58 -2.51 -4.33
N VAL A 11 1.81 -2.93 -5.33
CA VAL A 11 2.34 -3.70 -6.47
C VAL A 11 2.55 -2.75 -7.64
N THR A 12 3.75 -2.77 -8.21
CA THR A 12 4.09 -1.91 -9.36
C THR A 12 4.45 -2.75 -10.58
N TYR A 13 4.11 -2.21 -11.72
CA TYR A 13 4.55 -2.72 -13.02
C TYR A 13 4.70 -1.54 -13.94
N ARG A 14 5.96 -1.14 -14.20
CA ARG A 14 6.27 0.04 -15.01
C ARG A 14 5.56 1.30 -14.50
N SER A 15 5.61 1.50 -13.17
CA SER A 15 4.88 2.58 -12.50
C SER A 15 5.77 3.73 -12.07
N GLU A 16 6.95 3.87 -12.67
CA GLU A 16 7.97 4.83 -12.26
C GLU A 16 7.48 6.27 -12.26
N ASN A 17 6.56 6.61 -13.16
CA ASN A 17 6.03 7.97 -13.27
C ASN A 17 4.83 8.24 -12.36
N LYS A 18 4.25 7.21 -11.77
CA LYS A 18 3.00 7.33 -11.01
C LYS A 18 3.18 7.19 -9.51
N ILE A 19 4.17 6.41 -9.10
CA ILE A 19 4.28 5.97 -7.72
C ILE A 19 4.67 7.08 -6.75
N PHE A 20 5.39 8.11 -7.20
CA PHE A 20 5.91 9.12 -6.28
C PHE A 20 4.81 9.90 -5.58
N SER A 21 3.74 10.24 -6.29
CA SER A 21 2.59 10.91 -5.69
C SER A 21 1.92 10.02 -4.63
N CYS A 22 1.84 8.73 -4.90
CA CYS A 22 1.34 7.74 -3.94
C CYS A 22 2.23 7.68 -2.69
N LEU A 23 3.52 7.48 -2.87
CA LEU A 23 4.48 7.38 -1.75
C LEU A 23 4.50 8.65 -0.91
N ASN A 24 4.46 9.81 -1.56
CA ASN A 24 4.46 11.09 -0.85
C ASN A 24 3.19 11.31 -0.01
N SER A 25 2.09 10.63 -0.35
CA SER A 25 0.84 10.74 0.40
C SER A 25 0.79 9.87 1.65
N ILE A 26 1.74 8.96 1.80
CA ILE A 26 1.79 8.03 2.94
C ILE A 26 2.68 8.64 4.03
N PRO A 27 2.20 8.71 5.28
CA PRO A 27 3.02 9.22 6.39
C PRO A 27 4.35 8.48 6.53
N SER A 28 5.42 9.22 6.82
CA SER A 28 6.80 8.68 6.83
C SER A 28 7.05 7.63 7.90
N GLU A 29 6.23 7.60 8.95
CA GLU A 29 6.35 6.60 10.03
C GLU A 29 5.72 5.25 9.68
N ILE A 30 5.02 5.14 8.55
CA ILE A 30 4.38 3.90 8.11
C ILE A 30 5.31 3.14 7.19
N ASN A 31 5.51 1.86 7.46
CA ASN A 31 6.30 0.99 6.61
C ASN A 31 5.57 0.67 5.31
N ILE A 32 6.30 0.69 4.22
CA ILE A 32 5.78 0.44 2.88
C ILE A 32 6.56 -0.71 2.25
N ILE A 33 5.86 -1.69 1.73
CA ILE A 33 6.42 -2.76 0.93
C ILE A 33 5.96 -2.56 -0.51
N VAL A 34 6.90 -2.37 -1.41
CA VAL A 34 6.64 -2.28 -2.85
C VAL A 34 7.08 -3.59 -3.49
N VAL A 35 6.18 -4.26 -4.20
CA VAL A 35 6.52 -5.44 -5.01
C VAL A 35 6.59 -4.99 -6.46
N GLU A 36 7.79 -5.01 -7.02
CA GLU A 36 8.07 -4.48 -8.35
C GLU A 36 8.10 -5.64 -9.35
N ASN A 37 7.10 -5.70 -10.23
CA ASN A 37 6.83 -6.83 -11.12
C ASN A 37 7.57 -6.77 -12.46
N SER A 38 8.31 -5.70 -12.75
CA SER A 38 9.11 -5.60 -13.98
C SER A 38 10.61 -5.82 -13.77
N SER A 39 11.01 -6.24 -12.57
CA SER A 39 12.40 -6.53 -12.19
C SER A 39 13.34 -5.36 -12.40
N ASN A 40 12.86 -4.15 -12.20
CA ASN A 40 13.62 -2.92 -12.40
C ASN A 40 14.48 -2.59 -11.19
N GLN A 41 15.74 -2.98 -11.23
CA GLN A 41 16.69 -2.77 -10.12
C GLN A 41 17.00 -1.28 -9.90
N GLU A 42 17.05 -0.50 -10.96
CA GLU A 42 17.30 0.94 -10.84
C GLU A 42 16.16 1.63 -10.10
N PHE A 43 14.92 1.29 -10.41
CA PHE A 43 13.75 1.80 -9.71
C PHE A 43 13.79 1.44 -8.23
N LYS A 44 14.16 0.20 -7.89
CA LYS A 44 14.33 -0.22 -6.49
C LYS A 44 15.32 0.68 -5.77
N LYS A 45 16.49 0.92 -6.37
CA LYS A 45 17.52 1.78 -5.77
C LYS A 45 17.01 3.19 -5.54
N VAL A 46 16.30 3.76 -6.51
CA VAL A 46 15.77 5.12 -6.43
C VAL A 46 14.78 5.26 -5.28
N ILE A 47 13.78 4.38 -5.21
CA ILE A 47 12.74 4.53 -4.18
C ILE A 47 13.26 4.20 -2.79
N GLU A 48 14.15 3.22 -2.63
CA GLU A 48 14.71 2.89 -1.33
C GLU A 48 15.66 3.96 -0.82
N SER A 49 16.36 4.67 -1.71
CA SER A 49 17.23 5.78 -1.30
C SER A 49 16.44 7.04 -0.98
N LYS A 50 15.30 7.26 -1.66
CA LYS A 50 14.48 8.46 -1.45
C LYS A 50 13.55 8.34 -0.24
N TYR A 51 13.07 7.15 0.06
CA TYR A 51 12.10 6.90 1.13
C TYR A 51 12.65 5.86 2.10
N SER A 52 13.01 6.29 3.30
CA SER A 52 13.60 5.39 4.32
C SER A 52 12.62 4.34 4.83
N ASN A 53 11.32 4.56 4.67
CA ASN A 53 10.25 3.65 5.10
C ASN A 53 9.82 2.65 4.01
N VAL A 54 10.47 2.67 2.85
CA VAL A 54 10.14 1.78 1.73
C VAL A 54 11.12 0.63 1.64
N LYS A 55 10.59 -0.58 1.52
CA LYS A 55 11.32 -1.79 1.14
C LYS A 55 10.76 -2.28 -0.18
N CYS A 56 11.60 -2.44 -1.18
CA CYS A 56 11.19 -2.90 -2.51
C CYS A 56 11.62 -4.35 -2.71
N ILE A 57 10.68 -5.19 -3.13
CA ILE A 57 10.93 -6.59 -3.48
C ILE A 57 10.85 -6.67 -5.00
N LEU A 58 11.93 -7.16 -5.64
CA LEU A 58 11.91 -7.41 -7.07
C LEU A 58 11.37 -8.81 -7.34
N ALA A 59 10.25 -8.88 -8.05
CA ALA A 59 9.74 -10.14 -8.55
C ALA A 59 10.59 -10.61 -9.73
N LYS A 60 10.80 -11.92 -9.84
CA LYS A 60 11.61 -12.49 -10.93
C LYS A 60 10.90 -12.40 -12.27
N GLU A 61 9.58 -12.29 -12.25
CA GLU A 61 8.73 -12.19 -13.43
C GLU A 61 7.50 -11.36 -13.08
N ASN A 62 6.70 -10.98 -14.07
CA ASN A 62 5.43 -10.32 -13.82
C ASN A 62 4.44 -11.32 -13.24
N LEU A 63 4.23 -11.21 -11.92
CA LEU A 63 3.31 -12.09 -11.18
C LEU A 63 1.85 -11.70 -11.35
N GLY A 64 1.57 -10.52 -11.91
CA GLY A 64 0.25 -9.93 -11.90
C GLY A 64 -0.07 -9.29 -10.54
N TYR A 65 -1.27 -8.75 -10.43
CA TYR A 65 -1.67 -7.95 -9.25
C TYR A 65 -1.88 -8.83 -8.01
N ALA A 66 -2.67 -9.89 -8.13
CA ALA A 66 -3.03 -10.73 -6.97
C ALA A 66 -1.81 -11.46 -6.39
N ARG A 67 -1.00 -12.08 -7.23
CA ARG A 67 0.20 -12.78 -6.78
C ARG A 67 1.25 -11.81 -6.24
N GLY A 68 1.38 -10.64 -6.88
CA GLY A 68 2.26 -9.59 -6.40
C GLY A 68 1.86 -9.12 -5.01
N ASN A 69 0.57 -8.88 -4.78
CA ASN A 69 0.05 -8.53 -3.45
C ASN A 69 0.34 -9.62 -2.43
N ASN A 70 0.18 -10.89 -2.79
CA ASN A 70 0.47 -12.00 -1.88
C ASN A 70 1.94 -12.03 -1.46
N VAL A 71 2.86 -11.74 -2.39
CA VAL A 71 4.28 -11.63 -2.06
C VAL A 71 4.51 -10.54 -1.02
N GLY A 72 3.91 -9.37 -1.22
CA GLY A 72 4.03 -8.26 -0.28
C GLY A 72 3.39 -8.57 1.06
N LEU A 73 2.17 -9.11 1.05
CA LEU A 73 1.43 -9.45 2.27
C LEU A 73 2.17 -10.48 3.13
N ASN A 74 2.88 -11.42 2.51
CA ASN A 74 3.68 -12.40 3.24
C ASN A 74 4.84 -11.77 4.01
N GLN A 75 5.24 -10.55 3.67
CA GLN A 75 6.30 -9.81 4.36
C GLN A 75 5.77 -8.88 5.45
N VAL A 76 4.46 -8.72 5.56
CA VAL A 76 3.85 -7.84 6.56
C VAL A 76 3.96 -8.47 7.94
N LYS A 77 4.48 -7.70 8.90
CA LYS A 77 4.65 -8.13 10.30
C LYS A 77 3.81 -7.30 11.27
N THR A 78 3.10 -6.30 10.76
CA THR A 78 2.20 -5.46 11.54
C THR A 78 0.82 -6.11 11.63
N LYS A 79 -0.02 -5.57 12.52
CA LYS A 79 -1.36 -6.10 12.75
C LYS A 79 -2.26 -5.99 11.53
N TYR A 80 -2.10 -4.91 10.76
CA TYR A 80 -2.91 -4.64 9.57
C TYR A 80 -2.04 -4.41 8.35
N ALA A 81 -2.60 -4.66 7.18
CA ALA A 81 -2.01 -4.31 5.90
C ALA A 81 -3.01 -3.50 5.08
N LEU A 82 -2.53 -2.44 4.44
CA LEU A 82 -3.31 -1.67 3.48
C LEU A 82 -2.76 -1.95 2.08
N VAL A 83 -3.59 -2.54 1.23
CA VAL A 83 -3.26 -2.75 -0.17
C VAL A 83 -3.65 -1.49 -0.94
N LEU A 84 -2.69 -0.88 -1.61
CA LEU A 84 -2.86 0.40 -2.26
C LEU A 84 -2.31 0.34 -3.69
N ASN A 85 -3.04 0.90 -4.65
CA ASN A 85 -2.58 0.97 -6.03
C ASN A 85 -1.50 2.07 -6.17
N PRO A 86 -0.52 1.91 -7.08
CA PRO A 86 0.57 2.88 -7.22
C PRO A 86 0.12 4.26 -7.73
N ASP A 87 -1.05 4.36 -8.33
CA ASP A 87 -1.62 5.63 -8.79
C ASP A 87 -2.61 6.25 -7.80
N ALA A 88 -2.85 5.59 -6.67
CA ALA A 88 -3.71 6.13 -5.62
C ALA A 88 -2.96 7.12 -4.73
N ARG A 89 -3.70 7.97 -4.03
CA ARG A 89 -3.18 8.90 -3.03
C ARG A 89 -4.04 8.80 -1.79
N LEU A 90 -3.40 8.80 -0.62
CA LEU A 90 -4.12 8.86 0.64
C LEU A 90 -4.45 10.31 0.98
N GLU A 91 -5.71 10.55 1.31
CA GLU A 91 -6.13 11.83 1.85
C GLU A 91 -5.55 12.03 3.25
N LYS A 92 -5.44 13.28 3.65
CA LYS A 92 -5.03 13.63 5.01
C LYS A 92 -5.95 12.94 6.02
N ASN A 93 -5.37 12.35 7.04
CA ASN A 93 -6.08 11.58 8.09
C ASN A 93 -6.69 10.25 7.63
N CYS A 94 -6.49 9.84 6.40
CA CYS A 94 -7.02 8.58 5.88
C CYS A 94 -6.54 7.38 6.70
N VAL A 95 -5.24 7.34 7.03
CA VAL A 95 -4.66 6.27 7.85
C VAL A 95 -5.33 6.22 9.23
N ASN A 96 -5.52 7.37 9.86
CA ASN A 96 -6.18 7.43 11.17
C ASN A 96 -7.62 6.92 11.08
N CYS A 97 -8.33 7.25 10.02
CA CYS A 97 -9.70 6.75 9.79
C CYS A 97 -9.72 5.23 9.65
N PHE A 98 -8.81 4.66 8.87
CA PHE A 98 -8.70 3.20 8.73
C PHE A 98 -8.39 2.53 10.06
N LEU A 99 -7.41 3.03 10.79
CA LEU A 99 -7.01 2.44 12.07
C LEU A 99 -8.12 2.55 13.11
N ASN A 100 -8.82 3.68 13.18
CA ASN A 100 -9.94 3.86 14.09
C ASN A 100 -11.09 2.90 13.74
N THR A 101 -11.40 2.74 12.46
CA THR A 101 -12.43 1.81 12.00
C THR A 101 -12.05 0.37 12.32
N ALA A 102 -10.80 -0.02 12.07
CA ALA A 102 -10.31 -1.35 12.35
C ALA A 102 -10.38 -1.67 13.85
N ASN A 103 -10.08 -0.68 14.69
CA ASN A 103 -10.16 -0.85 16.14
C ASN A 103 -11.60 -0.94 16.65
N LYS A 104 -12.52 -0.23 16.02
CA LYS A 104 -13.94 -0.20 16.40
C LYS A 104 -14.67 -1.47 15.99
N PHE A 105 -14.36 -2.02 14.80
CA PHE A 105 -14.99 -3.19 14.23
C PHE A 105 -13.95 -4.30 14.08
N GLN A 106 -13.78 -5.13 15.10
CA GLN A 106 -12.68 -6.09 15.17
C GLN A 106 -12.93 -7.43 14.47
N ASP A 107 -14.16 -7.71 14.08
CA ASP A 107 -14.55 -8.97 13.44
C ASP A 107 -14.68 -8.84 11.91
N PHE A 108 -13.75 -8.12 11.31
CA PHE A 108 -13.70 -7.97 9.85
C PHE A 108 -12.49 -8.74 9.28
N TRP A 109 -12.59 -9.07 8.00
CA TRP A 109 -11.47 -9.59 7.20
C TRP A 109 -10.94 -8.53 6.24
N LEU A 110 -11.84 -7.68 5.74
CA LEU A 110 -11.53 -6.66 4.76
C LEU A 110 -12.36 -5.42 5.02
N ILE A 111 -11.71 -4.26 4.96
CA ILE A 111 -12.36 -2.96 5.00
C ILE A 111 -11.96 -2.19 3.75
N GLY A 112 -12.93 -1.62 3.06
CA GLY A 112 -12.67 -0.73 1.93
C GLY A 112 -13.34 0.62 2.15
N PRO A 113 -12.80 1.69 1.58
CA PRO A 113 -13.46 2.99 1.63
C PRO A 113 -14.66 3.04 0.70
N ALA A 114 -15.66 3.85 1.04
CA ALA A 114 -16.72 4.24 0.11
C ALA A 114 -16.17 5.31 -0.84
N ASN A 115 -16.40 5.15 -2.14
CA ASN A 115 -15.84 6.07 -3.13
C ASN A 115 -16.63 7.38 -3.20
N ASN A 116 -17.93 7.29 -3.44
CA ASN A 116 -18.80 8.47 -3.51
C ASN A 116 -20.26 8.05 -3.32
N GLN A 117 -21.16 9.04 -3.29
CA GLN A 117 -22.58 8.81 -3.05
C GLN A 117 -23.22 7.90 -4.11
N SER A 118 -22.84 8.06 -5.37
CA SER A 118 -23.41 7.25 -6.45
C SER A 118 -23.10 5.76 -6.33
N ASP A 119 -21.93 5.44 -5.79
CA ASP A 119 -21.54 4.05 -5.56
C ASP A 119 -22.35 3.41 -4.44
N LEU A 120 -22.83 4.21 -3.48
CA LEU A 120 -23.67 3.74 -2.38
C LEU A 120 -25.11 3.48 -2.84
N ASP A 121 -25.57 4.18 -3.86
CA ASP A 121 -26.94 4.12 -4.34
C ASP A 121 -27.20 2.94 -5.31
N VAL A 122 -26.17 2.24 -5.74
CA VAL A 122 -26.27 1.11 -6.67
C VAL A 122 -26.70 -0.19 -5.99
N ASN A 123 -26.72 -0.21 -4.69
CA ASN A 123 -27.14 -1.36 -3.90
C ASN A 123 -28.59 -1.21 -3.45
#